data_d1b935b30d2b04d7715cc44ced49bbf4
#
_entry.id   d1b935b30d2b04d7715cc44ced49bbf4
#
_cell.length_a   1.000
_cell.length_b   1.000
_cell.length_c   1.000
_cell.angle_alpha   90.00
_cell.angle_beta   90.00
_cell.angle_gamma   90.00
#
_symmetry.space_group_name_H-M   'P 1'
#
loop_
_entity.id
_entity.type
_entity.pdbx_description
1 polymer ?
#
loop_
_entity_poly.entity_id
_entity_poly.type
_entity_poly.pdbx_seq_one_letter_code
_entity_poly.pdbx_strand_id
1 'polypeptide(L)'
;MRNLISESDNACPNWKVVLALENGGKGNLLNHIVREWVIPILAAFMLAFLVNKFLIFRIEVPTGSMIPTINIDDRIYVVRVYNPEKLERGDIVVFNFVEGGNTLLIKRLIGLPGDRVELRSGDLYVNGELYPEEYVKNDLDFNTVFEVPEGKFLFLGDNRATSNDARFWDEPYIDMGEVIGKGGLRVYPLSDIGFLK
;
A
#
# COMPACT_ATOMS: atom_id res chain seq x y z
N MET A 1 30.37 -94.42 -15.03
CA MET A 1 30.00 -94.60 -13.63
C MET A 1 29.73 -93.24 -13.01
N ARG A 2 28.54 -93.08 -12.38
CA ARG A 2 28.10 -92.05 -11.45
C ARG A 2 28.15 -90.62 -11.94
N ASN A 3 27.04 -90.11 -12.33
CA ASN A 3 26.08 -89.31 -11.57
C ASN A 3 26.68 -88.19 -10.65
N LEU A 4 26.40 -86.98 -10.98
CA LEU A 4 25.93 -86.04 -9.96
C LEU A 4 25.10 -84.94 -10.65
N ILE A 5 23.86 -84.94 -10.34
CA ILE A 5 22.87 -83.87 -10.57
C ILE A 5 23.16 -82.80 -9.58
N SER A 6 23.34 -81.58 -10.01
CA SER A 6 23.30 -80.45 -9.10
C SER A 6 22.00 -79.67 -9.35
N GLU A 7 21.19 -79.61 -8.33
CA GLU A 7 20.00 -78.83 -8.18
C GLU A 7 20.26 -77.32 -8.44
N SER A 8 19.47 -76.81 -9.35
CA SER A 8 19.39 -75.36 -9.56
C SER A 8 18.41 -74.79 -8.53
N ASP A 9 18.93 -74.11 -7.49
CA ASP A 9 18.14 -73.34 -6.62
C ASP A 9 17.61 -72.07 -7.37
N ASN A 10 16.38 -72.20 -7.84
CA ASN A 10 15.58 -71.06 -8.26
C ASN A 10 15.17 -70.20 -7.01
N ALA A 11 16.02 -69.34 -6.61
CA ALA A 11 15.68 -68.32 -5.60
C ALA A 11 14.71 -67.33 -6.21
N CYS A 12 13.42 -67.51 -5.98
CA CYS A 12 12.40 -66.49 -6.28
C CYS A 12 12.79 -65.16 -5.62
N PRO A 13 12.87 -64.07 -6.36
CA PRO A 13 13.14 -62.78 -5.74
C PRO A 13 12.05 -62.48 -4.73
N ASN A 14 12.45 -62.13 -3.51
CA ASN A 14 11.55 -61.82 -2.40
C ASN A 14 10.69 -60.60 -2.77
N TRP A 15 9.49 -60.85 -3.29
CA TRP A 15 8.54 -59.82 -3.73
C TRP A 15 8.28 -58.74 -2.67
N LYS A 16 8.44 -59.06 -1.40
CA LYS A 16 8.33 -58.09 -0.29
C LYS A 16 9.43 -57.04 -0.31
N VAL A 17 10.65 -57.42 -0.75
CA VAL A 17 11.78 -56.49 -0.89
C VAL A 17 11.56 -55.57 -2.08
N VAL A 18 11.04 -56.10 -3.19
CA VAL A 18 10.73 -55.28 -4.39
C VAL A 18 9.62 -54.27 -4.10
N LEU A 19 8.54 -54.66 -3.42
CA LEU A 19 7.47 -53.75 -3.01
C LEU A 19 7.92 -52.71 -1.97
N ALA A 20 8.84 -53.08 -1.08
CA ALA A 20 9.39 -52.14 -0.11
C ALA A 20 10.28 -51.08 -0.78
N LEU A 21 11.02 -51.44 -1.80
CA LEU A 21 11.84 -50.51 -2.58
C LEU A 21 10.98 -49.56 -3.45
N GLU A 22 9.90 -50.07 -4.05
CA GLU A 22 8.98 -49.24 -4.83
C GLU A 22 8.19 -48.24 -3.97
N ASN A 23 7.70 -48.64 -2.80
CA ASN A 23 6.97 -47.78 -1.90
C ASN A 23 7.87 -46.81 -1.15
N GLY A 24 9.09 -47.16 -0.80
CA GLY A 24 10.07 -46.28 -0.16
C GLY A 24 10.53 -45.13 -1.09
N GLY A 25 10.67 -45.43 -2.40
CA GLY A 25 11.09 -44.44 -3.38
C GLY A 25 10.03 -43.37 -3.66
N LYS A 26 8.76 -43.76 -3.77
CA LYS A 26 7.66 -42.83 -4.05
C LYS A 26 7.35 -41.90 -2.88
N GLY A 27 7.42 -42.38 -1.63
CA GLY A 27 7.23 -41.57 -0.43
C GLY A 27 8.33 -40.53 -0.24
N ASN A 28 9.57 -40.89 -0.53
CA ASN A 28 10.71 -39.98 -0.43
C ASN A 28 10.66 -38.89 -1.51
N LEU A 29 10.29 -39.23 -2.74
CA LEU A 29 10.14 -38.24 -3.82
C LEU A 29 9.00 -37.26 -3.55
N LEU A 30 7.85 -37.77 -3.10
CA LEU A 30 6.70 -36.92 -2.76
C LEU A 30 7.03 -35.95 -1.61
N ASN A 31 7.67 -36.47 -0.56
CA ASN A 31 8.11 -35.63 0.58
C ASN A 31 9.14 -34.57 0.16
N HIS A 32 10.03 -34.92 -0.76
CA HIS A 32 11.00 -33.97 -1.31
C HIS A 32 10.28 -32.85 -2.11
N ILE A 33 9.36 -33.22 -3.02
CA ILE A 33 8.59 -32.25 -3.80
C ILE A 33 7.77 -31.34 -2.88
N VAL A 34 7.09 -31.88 -1.89
CA VAL A 34 6.28 -31.09 -0.94
C VAL A 34 7.15 -30.13 -0.16
N ARG A 35 8.27 -30.58 0.38
CA ARG A 35 9.14 -29.76 1.23
C ARG A 35 9.90 -28.69 0.44
N GLU A 36 10.41 -29.03 -0.74
CA GLU A 36 11.28 -28.13 -1.51
C GLU A 36 10.50 -27.16 -2.41
N TRP A 37 9.27 -27.52 -2.80
CA TRP A 37 8.49 -26.72 -3.74
C TRP A 37 7.14 -26.25 -3.18
N VAL A 38 6.34 -27.17 -2.65
CA VAL A 38 4.95 -26.84 -2.23
C VAL A 38 4.96 -25.90 -1.02
N ILE A 39 5.74 -26.22 0.01
CA ILE A 39 5.81 -25.41 1.23
C ILE A 39 6.33 -23.98 0.94
N PRO A 40 7.44 -23.76 0.22
CA PRO A 40 7.91 -22.40 -0.10
C PRO A 40 6.92 -21.62 -0.96
N ILE A 41 6.26 -22.28 -1.92
CA ILE A 41 5.24 -21.63 -2.76
C ILE A 41 4.06 -21.16 -1.90
N LEU A 42 3.52 -22.05 -1.04
CA LEU A 42 2.43 -21.69 -0.13
C LEU A 42 2.84 -20.57 0.85
N ALA A 43 4.06 -20.62 1.37
CA ALA A 43 4.59 -19.59 2.24
C ALA A 43 4.69 -18.24 1.50
N ALA A 44 5.15 -18.22 0.25
CA ALA A 44 5.21 -17.01 -0.57
C ALA A 44 3.81 -16.44 -0.85
N PHE A 45 2.84 -17.29 -1.18
CA PHE A 45 1.45 -16.84 -1.36
C PHE A 45 0.84 -16.29 -0.07
N MET A 46 1.09 -16.95 1.06
CA MET A 46 0.64 -16.47 2.37
C MET A 46 1.25 -15.11 2.69
N LEU A 47 2.55 -14.95 2.49
CA LEU A 47 3.23 -13.68 2.72
C LEU A 47 2.68 -12.57 1.81
N ALA A 48 2.52 -12.84 0.52
CA ALA A 48 1.93 -11.87 -0.43
C ALA A 48 0.51 -11.48 -0.02
N PHE A 49 -0.30 -12.44 0.42
CA PHE A 49 -1.65 -12.17 0.94
C PHE A 49 -1.62 -11.27 2.18
N LEU A 50 -0.72 -11.54 3.14
CA LEU A 50 -0.59 -10.73 4.36
C LEU A 50 -0.14 -9.30 4.03
N VAL A 51 0.84 -9.14 3.14
CA VAL A 51 1.32 -7.83 2.70
C VAL A 51 0.17 -7.03 2.07
N ASN A 52 -0.55 -7.62 1.11
CA ASN A 52 -1.66 -6.94 0.45
C ASN A 52 -2.84 -6.63 1.40
N LYS A 53 -3.10 -7.49 2.37
CA LYS A 53 -4.20 -7.27 3.32
C LYS A 53 -3.88 -6.21 4.37
N PHE A 54 -2.65 -6.21 4.90
CA PHE A 54 -2.31 -5.42 6.08
C PHE A 54 -1.41 -4.21 5.80
N LEU A 55 -0.58 -4.23 4.75
CA LEU A 55 0.40 -3.17 4.54
C LEU A 55 0.07 -2.25 3.38
N ILE A 56 -0.44 -2.77 2.27
CA ILE A 56 -0.58 -2.01 1.03
C ILE A 56 -1.96 -2.27 0.43
N PHE A 57 -2.57 -1.23 -0.11
CA PHE A 57 -3.77 -1.36 -0.94
C PHE A 57 -3.68 -0.43 -2.15
N ARG A 58 -4.47 -0.71 -3.17
CA ARG A 58 -4.52 0.09 -4.40
C ARG A 58 -5.79 0.93 -4.43
N ILE A 59 -5.64 2.17 -4.85
CA ILE A 59 -6.75 3.07 -5.17
C ILE A 59 -6.67 3.51 -6.62
N GLU A 60 -7.81 3.89 -7.17
CA GLU A 60 -7.98 4.62 -8.42
C GLU A 60 -8.52 6.00 -8.10
N VAL A 61 -7.98 7.03 -8.73
CA VAL A 61 -8.28 8.43 -8.39
C VAL A 61 -9.37 8.97 -9.32
N PRO A 62 -10.60 9.20 -8.82
CA PRO A 62 -11.72 9.60 -9.66
C PRO A 62 -11.80 11.11 -9.94
N THR A 63 -11.00 11.93 -9.25
CA THR A 63 -11.12 13.39 -9.29
C THR A 63 -9.80 14.08 -9.54
N GLY A 64 -9.85 15.29 -10.12
CA GLY A 64 -8.66 16.07 -10.44
C GLY A 64 -8.18 17.00 -9.31
N SER A 65 -8.57 16.79 -8.06
CA SER A 65 -8.21 17.69 -6.95
C SER A 65 -6.72 17.72 -6.61
N MET A 66 -5.95 16.76 -7.10
CA MET A 66 -4.51 16.63 -6.89
C MET A 66 -3.67 16.86 -8.16
N ILE A 67 -4.28 17.37 -9.24
CA ILE A 67 -3.57 17.74 -10.46
C ILE A 67 -2.63 18.94 -10.15
N PRO A 68 -1.38 18.93 -10.63
CA PRO A 68 -0.79 17.99 -11.60
C PRO A 68 -0.10 16.77 -10.96
N THR A 69 0.01 16.70 -9.65
CA THR A 69 0.72 15.61 -8.97
C THR A 69 0.08 14.25 -9.22
N ILE A 70 -1.26 14.21 -9.18
CA ILE A 70 -2.04 13.00 -9.44
C ILE A 70 -3.16 13.36 -10.42
N ASN A 71 -3.26 12.62 -11.51
CA ASN A 71 -4.28 12.81 -12.52
C ASN A 71 -5.50 11.90 -12.28
N ILE A 72 -6.59 12.22 -12.98
CA ILE A 72 -7.76 11.36 -12.99
C ILE A 72 -7.37 9.99 -13.59
N ASP A 73 -7.95 8.91 -13.08
CA ASP A 73 -7.71 7.52 -13.44
C ASP A 73 -6.29 7.00 -13.09
N ASP A 74 -5.45 7.78 -12.42
CA ASP A 74 -4.20 7.29 -11.86
C ASP A 74 -4.47 6.15 -10.87
N ARG A 75 -3.63 5.10 -10.92
CA ARG A 75 -3.67 4.01 -9.96
C ARG A 75 -2.45 4.06 -9.06
N ILE A 76 -2.71 4.12 -7.78
CA ILE A 76 -1.70 4.39 -6.77
C ILE A 76 -1.70 3.27 -5.73
N TYR A 77 -0.52 2.78 -5.37
CA TYR A 77 -0.35 1.99 -4.16
C TYR A 77 -0.21 2.91 -2.96
N VAL A 78 -1.00 2.61 -1.96
CA VAL A 78 -1.07 3.31 -0.68
C VAL A 78 -0.57 2.38 0.41
N VAL A 79 0.36 2.88 1.22
CA VAL A 79 0.86 2.17 2.40
C VAL A 79 -0.02 2.53 3.59
N ARG A 80 -0.53 1.54 4.31
CA ARG A 80 -1.36 1.78 5.51
C ARG A 80 -0.56 2.48 6.59
N VAL A 81 -1.16 3.50 7.18
CA VAL A 81 -0.58 4.25 8.30
C VAL A 81 -1.22 3.77 9.59
N TYR A 82 -0.41 3.16 10.46
CA TYR A 82 -0.82 2.70 11.80
C TYR A 82 -0.42 3.67 12.91
N ASN A 83 0.49 4.58 12.61
CA ASN A 83 0.88 5.67 13.51
C ASN A 83 0.86 6.99 12.73
N PRO A 84 -0.27 7.73 12.78
CA PRO A 84 -0.42 8.99 12.06
C PRO A 84 0.54 10.10 12.52
N GLU A 85 1.03 10.05 13.76
CA GLU A 85 1.99 11.02 14.29
C GLU A 85 3.33 11.06 13.53
N LYS A 86 3.61 10.01 12.73
CA LYS A 86 4.82 9.93 11.90
C LYS A 86 4.65 10.54 10.50
N LEU A 87 3.48 11.03 10.20
CA LEU A 87 3.25 11.73 8.94
C LEU A 87 3.94 13.10 8.99
N GLU A 88 4.46 13.47 7.84
CA GLU A 88 5.18 14.73 7.65
C GLU A 88 4.38 15.67 6.76
N ARG A 89 4.58 16.97 6.94
CA ARG A 89 4.02 17.97 6.04
C ARG A 89 4.50 17.73 4.61
N GLY A 90 3.57 17.81 3.65
CA GLY A 90 3.80 17.49 2.25
C GLY A 90 3.42 16.07 1.88
N ASP A 91 3.18 15.17 2.85
CA ASP A 91 2.72 13.82 2.55
C ASP A 91 1.37 13.80 1.85
N ILE A 92 1.25 12.94 0.84
CA ILE A 92 -0.02 12.68 0.18
C ILE A 92 -0.74 11.57 0.95
N VAL A 93 -1.90 11.89 1.50
CA VAL A 93 -2.58 11.02 2.47
C VAL A 93 -3.98 10.65 1.99
N VAL A 94 -4.36 9.39 2.19
CA VAL A 94 -5.72 8.88 2.03
C VAL A 94 -6.37 8.80 3.40
N PHE A 95 -7.52 9.40 3.53
CA PHE A 95 -8.27 9.46 4.78
C PHE A 95 -9.78 9.34 4.52
N ASN A 96 -10.53 9.05 5.56
CA ASN A 96 -11.97 9.00 5.55
C ASN A 96 -12.54 10.39 5.86
N PHE A 97 -13.34 10.95 4.95
CA PHE A 97 -14.03 12.21 5.14
C PHE A 97 -15.45 11.95 5.67
N VAL A 98 -15.60 12.05 6.98
CA VAL A 98 -16.81 11.69 7.70
C VAL A 98 -17.98 12.59 7.33
N GLU A 99 -17.75 13.92 7.28
CA GLU A 99 -18.74 14.93 6.92
C GLU A 99 -19.29 14.71 5.49
N GLY A 100 -18.45 14.25 4.58
CA GLY A 100 -18.84 13.87 3.21
C GLY A 100 -19.48 12.48 3.10
N GLY A 101 -20.02 11.89 4.18
CA GLY A 101 -20.68 10.59 4.15
C GLY A 101 -19.73 9.40 4.14
N ASN A 102 -18.62 9.49 4.86
CA ASN A 102 -17.56 8.48 4.92
C ASN A 102 -16.92 8.19 3.55
N THR A 103 -16.66 9.24 2.80
CA THR A 103 -16.00 9.13 1.49
C THR A 103 -14.48 9.15 1.64
N LEU A 104 -13.79 8.27 0.92
CA LEU A 104 -12.33 8.30 0.88
C LEU A 104 -11.84 9.47 0.03
N LEU A 105 -11.01 10.30 0.61
CA LEU A 105 -10.34 11.39 -0.08
C LEU A 105 -8.82 11.18 -0.11
N ILE A 106 -8.19 11.73 -1.13
CA ILE A 106 -6.74 11.84 -1.23
C ILE A 106 -6.38 13.31 -1.34
N LYS A 107 -5.54 13.81 -0.40
CA LYS A 107 -5.10 15.19 -0.33
C LYS A 107 -3.67 15.26 0.21
N ARG A 108 -3.08 16.46 0.15
CA ARG A 108 -1.79 16.73 0.76
C ARG A 108 -1.94 17.23 2.19
N LEU A 109 -1.14 16.66 3.09
CA LEU A 109 -1.04 17.08 4.48
C LEU A 109 -0.29 18.43 4.56
N ILE A 110 -0.98 19.46 4.95
CA ILE A 110 -0.43 20.83 5.04
C ILE A 110 -0.24 21.26 6.48
N GLY A 111 -1.23 21.06 7.34
CA GLY A 111 -1.15 21.45 8.74
C GLY A 111 -0.99 20.24 9.66
N LEU A 112 0.01 20.29 10.52
CA LEU A 112 0.23 19.35 11.62
C LEU A 112 -0.41 19.89 12.90
N PRO A 113 -0.65 19.06 13.94
CA PRO A 113 -1.18 19.50 15.22
C PRO A 113 -0.40 20.69 15.80
N GLY A 114 -1.12 21.71 16.24
CA GLY A 114 -0.55 22.94 16.80
C GLY A 114 -0.07 23.96 15.77
N ASP A 115 -0.14 23.67 14.47
CA ASP A 115 0.27 24.63 13.44
C ASP A 115 -0.76 25.76 13.26
N ARG A 116 -0.22 26.93 12.98
CA ARG A 116 -0.94 28.04 12.38
C ARG A 116 -0.65 28.06 10.87
N VAL A 117 -1.66 27.76 10.07
CA VAL A 117 -1.57 27.72 8.60
C VAL A 117 -2.33 28.91 8.04
N GLU A 118 -1.68 29.72 7.22
CA GLU A 118 -2.26 30.90 6.60
C GLU A 118 -2.13 30.83 5.07
N LEU A 119 -3.21 31.10 4.38
CA LEU A 119 -3.21 31.39 2.94
C LEU A 119 -3.35 32.90 2.79
N ARG A 120 -2.43 33.52 2.05
CA ARG A 120 -2.43 34.96 1.76
C ARG A 120 -2.20 35.17 0.27
N SER A 121 -3.24 35.57 -0.44
CA SER A 121 -3.21 35.77 -1.90
C SER A 121 -2.66 34.55 -2.67
N GLY A 122 -2.98 33.36 -2.14
CA GLY A 122 -2.53 32.07 -2.71
C GLY A 122 -1.26 31.51 -2.07
N ASP A 123 -0.38 32.33 -1.55
CA ASP A 123 0.83 31.87 -0.86
C ASP A 123 0.51 31.19 0.48
N LEU A 124 1.19 30.09 0.74
CA LEU A 124 1.06 29.33 1.99
C LEU A 124 2.11 29.74 3.01
N TYR A 125 1.66 30.09 4.21
CA TYR A 125 2.53 30.33 5.37
C TYR A 125 2.21 29.32 6.46
N VAL A 126 3.23 28.81 7.11
CA VAL A 126 3.10 27.93 8.27
C VAL A 126 3.91 28.50 9.41
N ASN A 127 3.22 28.76 10.54
CA ASN A 127 3.81 29.37 11.73
C ASN A 127 4.52 30.71 11.42
N GLY A 128 3.98 31.47 10.44
CA GLY A 128 4.49 32.75 9.99
C GLY A 128 5.60 32.70 8.94
N GLU A 129 6.10 31.51 8.57
CA GLU A 129 7.12 31.33 7.55
C GLU A 129 6.49 30.90 6.22
N LEU A 130 6.96 31.47 5.11
CA LEU A 130 6.54 31.07 3.76
C LEU A 130 6.94 29.63 3.49
N TYR A 131 5.95 28.81 3.14
CA TYR A 131 6.15 27.41 2.75
C TYR A 131 6.04 27.28 1.22
N PRO A 132 7.13 27.02 0.50
CA PRO A 132 7.10 26.95 -0.96
C PRO A 132 6.40 25.68 -1.44
N GLU A 133 5.48 25.86 -2.38
CA GLU A 133 4.65 24.75 -2.91
C GLU A 133 4.87 24.57 -4.42
N GLU A 134 5.99 24.00 -4.80
CA GLU A 134 6.36 23.78 -6.21
C GLU A 134 5.35 22.90 -6.99
N TYR A 135 4.56 22.11 -6.28
CA TYR A 135 3.54 21.23 -6.84
C TYR A 135 2.24 21.95 -7.21
N VAL A 136 1.97 23.14 -6.67
CA VAL A 136 0.80 23.94 -7.02
C VAL A 136 1.05 24.67 -8.33
N LYS A 137 0.17 24.51 -9.30
CA LYS A 137 0.31 25.13 -10.63
C LYS A 137 -0.86 26.04 -11.00
N ASN A 138 -1.98 25.90 -10.31
CA ASN A 138 -3.20 26.71 -10.55
C ASN A 138 -3.71 27.19 -9.20
N ASP A 139 -3.06 28.22 -8.72
CA ASP A 139 -3.42 28.77 -7.43
C ASP A 139 -4.77 29.52 -7.48
N LEU A 140 -5.38 29.64 -6.31
CA LEU A 140 -6.58 30.42 -6.10
C LEU A 140 -6.22 31.55 -5.11
N ASP A 141 -6.54 32.79 -5.49
CA ASP A 141 -6.44 33.91 -4.54
C ASP A 141 -7.45 33.69 -3.40
N PHE A 142 -6.96 33.14 -2.31
CA PHE A 142 -7.74 32.78 -1.15
C PHE A 142 -7.02 33.23 0.12
N ASN A 143 -7.75 33.87 0.99
CA ASN A 143 -7.21 34.42 2.24
C ASN A 143 -7.94 33.79 3.42
N THR A 144 -7.24 32.99 4.20
CA THR A 144 -7.78 32.34 5.40
C THR A 144 -6.68 31.95 6.37
N VAL A 145 -7.07 31.70 7.60
CA VAL A 145 -6.19 31.25 8.68
C VAL A 145 -6.81 30.01 9.33
N PHE A 146 -6.00 29.01 9.53
CA PHE A 146 -6.35 27.78 10.24
C PHE A 146 -5.43 27.64 11.45
N GLU A 147 -6.03 27.35 12.61
CA GLU A 147 -5.31 26.96 13.82
C GLU A 147 -5.57 25.46 14.03
N VAL A 148 -4.59 24.63 13.68
CA VAL A 148 -4.79 23.16 13.66
C VAL A 148 -4.82 22.61 15.09
N PRO A 149 -5.94 22.00 15.53
CA PRO A 149 -6.03 21.47 16.89
C PRO A 149 -5.11 20.26 17.10
N GLU A 150 -4.79 20.00 18.36
CA GLU A 150 -4.12 18.75 18.74
C GLU A 150 -4.92 17.52 18.29
N GLY A 151 -4.22 16.51 17.78
CA GLY A 151 -4.82 15.27 17.29
C GLY A 151 -5.51 15.39 15.93
N LYS A 152 -5.44 16.54 15.26
CA LYS A 152 -6.03 16.77 13.94
C LYS A 152 -5.01 17.20 12.91
N PHE A 153 -5.39 17.06 11.65
CA PHE A 153 -4.62 17.44 10.47
C PHE A 153 -5.42 18.39 9.58
N LEU A 154 -4.70 19.23 8.83
CA LEU A 154 -5.26 20.05 7.76
C LEU A 154 -4.79 19.57 6.41
N PHE A 155 -5.74 19.34 5.48
CA PHE A 155 -5.46 18.82 4.15
C PHE A 155 -5.91 19.78 3.06
N LEU A 156 -5.04 19.98 2.06
CA LEU A 156 -5.36 20.75 0.85
C LEU A 156 -5.12 19.91 -0.42
N GLY A 157 -5.85 20.23 -1.47
CA GLY A 157 -5.57 19.67 -2.79
C GLY A 157 -4.47 20.45 -3.50
N ASP A 158 -3.68 19.78 -4.33
CA ASP A 158 -2.64 20.42 -5.15
C ASP A 158 -3.26 21.30 -6.25
N ASN A 159 -4.45 20.90 -6.73
CA ASN A 159 -5.26 21.71 -7.66
C ASN A 159 -6.08 22.74 -6.88
N ARG A 160 -5.43 23.80 -6.42
CA ARG A 160 -6.03 24.83 -5.57
C ARG A 160 -7.31 25.45 -6.14
N ALA A 161 -7.37 25.64 -7.46
CA ALA A 161 -8.49 26.29 -8.11
C ALA A 161 -9.78 25.45 -8.11
N THR A 162 -9.66 24.13 -8.09
CA THR A 162 -10.83 23.22 -8.25
C THR A 162 -11.00 22.21 -7.12
N SER A 163 -10.06 22.14 -6.19
CA SER A 163 -10.16 21.21 -5.07
C SER A 163 -11.23 21.65 -4.06
N ASN A 164 -12.16 20.76 -3.77
CA ASN A 164 -12.97 20.85 -2.57
C ASN A 164 -12.18 20.23 -1.42
N ASP A 165 -11.67 21.08 -0.53
CA ASP A 165 -10.81 20.70 0.59
C ASP A 165 -11.10 21.56 1.83
N ALA A 166 -10.24 21.53 2.83
CA ALA A 166 -10.42 22.21 4.12
C ALA A 166 -10.82 23.69 4.02
N ARG A 167 -10.54 24.35 2.90
CA ARG A 167 -10.95 25.76 2.66
C ARG A 167 -12.47 25.93 2.51
N PHE A 168 -13.18 24.86 2.20
CA PHE A 168 -14.61 24.87 1.84
C PHE A 168 -15.45 23.93 2.68
N TRP A 169 -14.84 23.16 3.61
CA TRP A 169 -15.55 22.26 4.53
C TRP A 169 -16.03 23.04 5.76
N ASP A 170 -17.15 22.60 6.34
CA ASP A 170 -17.66 23.16 7.58
C ASP A 170 -16.72 22.85 8.76
N GLU A 171 -16.19 21.59 8.78
CA GLU A 171 -15.13 21.16 9.70
C GLU A 171 -13.83 20.96 8.91
N PRO A 172 -12.90 21.93 8.93
CA PRO A 172 -11.71 21.90 8.08
C PRO A 172 -10.66 20.87 8.52
N TYR A 173 -10.79 20.31 9.72
CA TYR A 173 -9.78 19.47 10.33
C TYR A 173 -10.20 18.02 10.36
N ILE A 174 -9.29 17.13 9.98
CA ILE A 174 -9.49 15.68 9.97
C ILE A 174 -8.82 15.07 11.19
N ASP A 175 -9.53 14.25 11.93
CA ASP A 175 -8.97 13.51 13.05
C ASP A 175 -7.88 12.53 12.58
N MET A 176 -6.82 12.41 13.34
CA MET A 176 -5.73 11.47 13.04
C MET A 176 -6.23 10.02 12.89
N GLY A 177 -7.30 9.65 13.61
CA GLY A 177 -7.93 8.34 13.54
C GLY A 177 -8.59 8.03 12.19
N GLU A 178 -8.89 9.06 11.39
CA GLU A 178 -9.48 8.91 10.07
C GLU A 178 -8.43 8.68 8.96
N VAL A 179 -7.15 8.76 9.28
CA VAL A 179 -6.07 8.48 8.34
C VAL A 179 -5.99 6.99 8.06
N ILE A 180 -5.98 6.64 6.78
CA ILE A 180 -5.92 5.24 6.33
C ILE A 180 -4.55 4.88 5.81
N GLY A 181 -3.92 5.79 5.03
CA GLY A 181 -2.62 5.48 4.45
C GLY A 181 -1.96 6.66 3.75
N LYS A 182 -0.68 6.46 3.43
CA LYS A 182 0.18 7.40 2.69
C LYS A 182 0.31 6.94 1.26
N GLY A 183 0.05 7.81 0.31
CA GLY A 183 0.28 7.60 -1.11
C GLY A 183 1.76 7.37 -1.39
N GLY A 184 2.09 6.30 -2.10
CA GLY A 184 3.47 5.92 -2.36
C GLY A 184 3.82 5.89 -3.84
N LEU A 185 3.44 4.83 -4.54
CA LEU A 185 3.84 4.55 -5.91
C LEU A 185 2.67 4.65 -6.88
N ARG A 186 2.75 5.54 -7.88
CA ARG A 186 1.86 5.50 -9.03
C ARG A 186 2.29 4.38 -9.97
N VAL A 187 1.35 3.51 -10.36
CA VAL A 187 1.60 2.34 -11.21
C VAL A 187 0.85 2.38 -12.54
N TYR A 188 -0.05 3.33 -12.70
CA TYR A 188 -0.75 3.57 -13.95
C TYR A 188 -1.04 5.08 -14.07
N PRO A 189 -0.89 5.65 -15.30
CA PRO A 189 -0.46 5.03 -16.54
C PRO A 189 1.01 4.59 -16.49
N LEU A 190 1.37 3.62 -17.37
CA LEU A 190 2.73 3.06 -17.39
C LEU A 190 3.81 4.08 -17.78
N SER A 191 3.42 5.14 -18.51
CA SER A 191 4.30 6.27 -18.85
C SER A 191 4.76 7.07 -17.64
N ASP A 192 4.00 7.04 -16.54
CA ASP A 192 4.17 7.92 -15.39
C ASP A 192 4.41 7.15 -14.09
N ILE A 193 4.91 5.91 -14.21
CA ILE A 193 5.28 5.12 -13.03
C ILE A 193 6.35 5.86 -12.22
N GLY A 194 6.07 6.06 -10.93
CA GLY A 194 7.01 6.76 -10.05
C GLY A 194 6.46 6.98 -8.65
N PHE A 195 7.36 7.32 -7.74
CA PHE A 195 6.95 7.72 -6.39
C PHE A 195 6.32 9.11 -6.41
N LEU A 196 5.23 9.24 -5.68
CA LEU A 196 4.59 10.52 -5.43
C LEU A 196 5.45 11.36 -4.48
N LYS A 197 5.61 12.64 -4.80
CA LYS A 197 6.39 13.62 -4.03
C LYS A 197 5.53 14.83 -3.67
#